data_3eaa5f636b6ac66fc069532521fdb056
#
_entry.id   3eaa5f636b6ac66fc069532521fdb056
#
_cell.length_a   1.000
_cell.length_b   1.000
_cell.length_c   1.000
_cell.angle_alpha   90.00
_cell.angle_beta   90.00
_cell.angle_gamma   90.00
#
_symmetry.space_group_name_H-M   'P 1'
#
loop_
_entity.id
_entity.type
_entity.pdbx_description
1 polymer ?
#
loop_
_entity_poly.entity_id
_entity_poly.type
_entity_poly.pdbx_seq_one_letter_code
_entity_poly.pdbx_strand_id
1 'polypeptide(L)'
;NTSRVFSQSNIDLWREKALDPYGVNDAGVPNYAAYPNTDWFDEIFQTGYSQEHNLSVSGGSKKVKYLISAGYLDNQGVMGRFGINSSTQKANFRTNLEADVTDWFTIGTRIFGQRQNYGLANISNAFNSLYQTTPGVYPGDVNAWGRPALNAEESSNANNIFGMMYGSGGTPSP
;
A
#
# COMPACT_ATOMS: atom_id res chain seq x y z
N ASN A 1 4.51 11.91 24.95
CA ASN A 1 3.88 12.36 23.70
C ASN A 1 4.96 12.83 22.76
N THR A 2 5.47 11.93 21.95
CA THR A 2 6.30 12.32 20.80
C THR A 2 5.33 12.89 19.77
N SER A 3 5.44 14.19 19.53
CA SER A 3 4.69 14.82 18.44
C SER A 3 5.13 14.21 17.10
N ARG A 4 4.17 13.80 16.27
CA ARG A 4 4.45 13.27 14.92
C ARG A 4 5.03 14.34 13.98
N VAL A 5 4.84 15.58 14.32
CA VAL A 5 5.30 16.74 13.55
C VAL A 5 5.98 17.74 14.48
N PHE A 6 6.78 18.61 13.91
CA PHE A 6 7.35 19.72 14.66
C PHE A 6 6.28 20.75 15.06
N SER A 7 6.51 21.43 16.17
CA SER A 7 5.64 22.55 16.55
C SER A 7 5.77 23.69 15.51
N GLN A 8 4.69 24.44 15.33
CA GLN A 8 4.70 25.56 14.38
C GLN A 8 5.82 26.58 14.69
N SER A 9 6.05 26.84 15.98
CA SER A 9 7.12 27.74 16.41
C SER A 9 8.54 27.27 16.00
N ASN A 10 8.79 25.96 16.00
CA ASN A 10 10.07 25.41 15.54
C ASN A 10 10.22 25.54 14.03
N ILE A 11 9.14 25.31 13.29
CA ILE A 11 9.11 25.48 11.84
C ILE A 11 9.35 26.95 11.46
N ASP A 12 8.68 27.86 12.12
CA ASP A 12 8.83 29.30 11.87
C ASP A 12 10.27 29.77 12.20
N LEU A 13 10.85 29.27 13.29
CA LEU A 13 12.24 29.56 13.64
C LEU A 13 13.22 29.01 12.58
N TRP A 14 12.96 27.84 12.05
CA TRP A 14 13.80 27.28 10.98
C TRP A 14 13.69 28.06 9.70
N ARG A 15 12.46 28.46 9.31
CA ARG A 15 12.20 29.26 8.13
C ARG A 15 12.78 30.67 8.27
N GLU A 16 12.73 31.27 9.46
CA GLU A 16 13.35 32.56 9.74
C GLU A 16 14.88 32.51 9.63
N LYS A 17 15.49 31.41 10.07
CA LYS A 17 16.95 31.21 9.96
C LYS A 17 17.39 30.82 8.55
N ALA A 18 16.49 30.36 7.69
CA ALA A 18 16.79 30.24 6.27
C ALA A 18 16.98 31.63 5.67
N LEU A 19 18.02 31.82 4.84
CA LEU A 19 18.41 33.10 4.27
C LEU A 19 17.27 33.82 3.52
N ASP A 20 16.31 33.07 3.00
CA ASP A 20 15.06 33.57 2.43
C ASP A 20 14.02 32.46 2.46
N PRO A 21 13.10 32.45 3.42
CA PRO A 21 12.10 31.39 3.57
C PRO A 21 11.09 31.33 2.40
N TYR A 22 10.93 32.41 1.67
CA TYR A 22 9.99 32.53 0.55
C TYR A 22 10.68 32.49 -0.82
N GLY A 23 12.00 32.48 -0.82
CA GLY A 23 12.79 32.42 -2.04
C GLY A 23 12.97 31.01 -2.60
N VAL A 24 13.82 30.94 -3.59
CA VAL A 24 14.32 29.70 -4.15
C VAL A 24 15.83 29.65 -3.95
N ASN A 25 16.38 28.46 -3.77
CA ASN A 25 17.83 28.28 -3.74
C ASN A 25 18.43 28.42 -5.15
N ASP A 26 19.75 28.35 -5.25
CA ASP A 26 20.48 28.48 -6.52
C ASP A 26 20.06 27.44 -7.59
N ALA A 27 19.45 26.34 -7.17
CA ALA A 27 18.93 25.30 -8.05
C ALA A 27 17.44 25.45 -8.37
N GLY A 28 16.81 26.56 -7.97
CA GLY A 28 15.40 26.84 -8.25
C GLY A 28 14.40 26.10 -7.36
N VAL A 29 14.88 25.41 -6.31
CA VAL A 29 14.00 24.72 -5.37
C VAL A 29 13.49 25.70 -4.31
N PRO A 30 12.16 25.78 -4.07
CA PRO A 30 11.62 26.64 -3.03
C PRO A 30 12.20 26.32 -1.66
N ASN A 31 12.65 27.33 -0.93
CA ASN A 31 13.28 27.15 0.38
C ASN A 31 12.35 26.46 1.40
N TYR A 32 11.04 26.67 1.31
CA TYR A 32 10.09 25.97 2.19
C TYR A 32 10.09 24.43 1.97
N ALA A 33 10.39 23.95 0.77
CA ALA A 33 10.49 22.52 0.48
C ALA A 33 11.76 21.90 1.11
N ALA A 34 12.81 22.72 1.33
CA ALA A 34 14.00 22.28 2.04
C ALA A 34 13.80 22.12 3.56
N TYR A 35 12.68 22.64 4.10
CA TYR A 35 12.33 22.58 5.52
C TYR A 35 10.89 22.07 5.72
N PRO A 36 10.59 20.85 5.27
CA PRO A 36 9.25 20.30 5.39
C PRO A 36 8.90 19.97 6.84
N ASN A 37 7.62 19.88 7.11
CA ASN A 37 7.09 19.34 8.34
C ASN A 37 6.10 18.22 7.99
N THR A 38 6.65 17.11 7.53
CA THR A 38 5.90 15.98 7.00
C THR A 38 5.33 15.14 8.14
N ASP A 39 4.02 14.95 8.16
CA ASP A 39 3.40 13.91 8.98
C ASP A 39 3.47 12.58 8.23
N TRP A 40 4.49 11.81 8.50
CA TRP A 40 4.75 10.53 7.83
C TRP A 40 3.64 9.50 8.07
N PHE A 41 2.88 9.61 9.15
CA PHE A 41 1.73 8.75 9.34
C PHE A 41 0.60 9.08 8.35
N ASP A 42 0.30 10.37 8.18
CA ASP A 42 -0.70 10.79 7.21
C ASP A 42 -0.26 10.54 5.76
N GLU A 43 1.05 10.57 5.51
CA GLU A 43 1.61 10.27 4.19
C GLU A 43 1.56 8.77 3.84
N ILE A 44 1.73 7.89 4.81
CA ILE A 44 1.84 6.44 4.60
C ILE A 44 0.50 5.73 4.79
N PHE A 45 -0.31 6.18 5.75
CA PHE A 45 -1.57 5.52 6.05
C PHE A 45 -2.71 6.10 5.22
N GLN A 46 -3.53 5.23 4.71
CA GLN A 46 -4.74 5.55 3.98
C GLN A 46 -5.92 4.74 4.54
N THR A 47 -7.13 5.15 4.21
CA THR A 47 -8.30 4.33 4.50
C THR A 47 -8.27 3.09 3.61
N GLY A 48 -8.08 1.93 4.24
CA GLY A 48 -8.23 0.65 3.56
C GLY A 48 -9.71 0.27 3.46
N TYR A 49 -10.03 -0.52 2.46
CA TYR A 49 -11.36 -1.14 2.37
C TYR A 49 -11.22 -2.65 2.14
N SER A 50 -12.22 -3.37 2.58
CA SER A 50 -12.36 -4.80 2.30
C SER A 50 -13.78 -5.09 1.88
N GLN A 51 -13.92 -5.81 0.78
CA GLN A 51 -15.21 -6.27 0.32
C GLN A 51 -15.13 -7.77 0.00
N GLU A 52 -16.14 -8.48 0.44
CA GLU A 52 -16.25 -9.92 0.22
C GLU A 52 -17.62 -10.23 -0.32
N HIS A 53 -17.65 -10.98 -1.39
CA HIS A 53 -18.88 -11.45 -2.03
C HIS A 53 -18.84 -12.96 -2.13
N ASN A 54 -19.84 -13.61 -1.53
CA ASN A 54 -20.01 -15.05 -1.59
C ASN A 54 -21.40 -15.39 -2.13
N LEU A 55 -21.42 -16.22 -3.14
CA LEU A 55 -22.64 -16.75 -3.73
C LEU A 55 -22.59 -18.27 -3.68
N SER A 56 -23.66 -18.89 -3.24
CA SER A 56 -23.79 -20.32 -3.32
C SER A 56 -25.21 -20.72 -3.70
N VAL A 57 -25.28 -21.73 -4.54
CA VAL A 57 -26.52 -22.35 -4.98
C VAL A 57 -26.39 -23.85 -4.74
N SER A 58 -27.34 -24.42 -4.04
CA SER A 58 -27.42 -25.86 -3.82
C SER A 58 -28.83 -26.37 -4.06
N GLY A 59 -28.91 -27.56 -4.51
CA GLY A 59 -30.21 -28.20 -4.75
C GLY A 59 -30.06 -29.67 -5.08
N GLY A 60 -31.15 -30.28 -5.38
CA GLY A 60 -31.11 -31.65 -5.79
C GLY A 60 -32.49 -32.31 -5.81
N SER A 61 -32.49 -33.54 -6.25
CA SER A 61 -33.60 -34.48 -6.22
C SER A 61 -33.19 -35.74 -5.45
N LYS A 62 -34.03 -36.75 -5.46
CA LYS A 62 -33.67 -38.06 -4.90
C LYS A 62 -32.44 -38.70 -5.56
N LYS A 63 -32.16 -38.33 -6.81
CA LYS A 63 -31.09 -38.94 -7.61
C LYS A 63 -29.92 -38.00 -7.92
N VAL A 64 -30.06 -36.68 -7.73
CA VAL A 64 -29.02 -35.72 -8.06
C VAL A 64 -28.92 -34.67 -6.98
N LYS A 65 -27.70 -34.38 -6.51
CA LYS A 65 -27.41 -33.32 -5.56
C LYS A 65 -26.31 -32.46 -6.14
N TYR A 66 -26.44 -31.15 -6.01
CA TYR A 66 -25.40 -30.22 -6.45
C TYR A 66 -25.21 -29.08 -5.48
N LEU A 67 -23.98 -28.57 -5.45
CA LEU A 67 -23.57 -27.34 -4.82
C LEU A 67 -22.64 -26.62 -5.76
N ILE A 68 -22.96 -25.37 -6.05
CA ILE A 68 -22.08 -24.46 -6.81
C ILE A 68 -21.86 -23.24 -5.93
N SER A 69 -20.62 -22.84 -5.73
CA SER A 69 -20.30 -21.62 -5.00
C SER A 69 -19.19 -20.85 -5.68
N ALA A 70 -19.28 -19.54 -5.60
CA ALA A 70 -18.25 -18.60 -6.02
C ALA A 70 -18.02 -17.57 -4.93
N GLY A 71 -16.77 -17.21 -4.71
CA GLY A 71 -16.38 -16.18 -3.77
C GLY A 71 -15.39 -15.23 -4.39
N TYR A 72 -15.51 -13.96 -4.04
CA TYR A 72 -14.58 -12.91 -4.40
C TYR A 72 -14.26 -12.05 -3.17
N LEU A 73 -12.99 -11.86 -2.91
CA LEU A 73 -12.45 -10.97 -1.88
C LEU A 73 -11.55 -9.95 -2.54
N ASP A 74 -11.80 -8.68 -2.24
CA ASP A 74 -10.90 -7.58 -2.54
C ASP A 74 -10.59 -6.84 -1.24
N ASN A 75 -9.35 -6.94 -0.82
CA ASN A 75 -8.88 -6.31 0.42
C ASN A 75 -7.74 -5.37 0.08
N GLN A 76 -7.96 -4.08 0.30
CA GLN A 76 -6.98 -3.04 0.16
C GLN A 76 -6.40 -2.67 1.53
N GLY A 77 -5.08 -2.76 1.65
CA GLY A 77 -4.38 -2.44 2.89
C GLY A 77 -4.42 -0.96 3.25
N VAL A 78 -4.12 -0.68 4.51
CA VAL A 78 -4.11 0.67 5.07
C VAL A 78 -2.78 1.41 4.85
N MET A 79 -1.74 0.72 4.39
CA MET A 79 -0.44 1.31 4.07
C MET A 79 -0.23 1.32 2.57
N GLY A 80 0.14 2.45 2.06
CA GLY A 80 0.49 2.64 0.66
C GLY A 80 0.00 3.97 0.11
N ARG A 81 0.70 4.50 -0.87
CA ARG A 81 0.37 5.71 -1.60
C ARG A 81 0.95 5.62 -3.00
N PHE A 82 0.45 6.41 -3.94
CA PHE A 82 0.96 6.48 -5.31
C PHE A 82 0.96 5.13 -6.05
N GLY A 83 -0.09 4.31 -5.88
CA GLY A 83 -0.24 3.05 -6.58
C GLY A 83 0.49 1.86 -5.96
N ILE A 84 1.23 2.06 -4.87
CA ILE A 84 1.80 0.97 -4.09
C ILE A 84 0.91 0.70 -2.90
N ASN A 85 0.07 -0.29 -3.06
CA ASN A 85 -0.81 -0.72 -1.99
C ASN A 85 -0.50 -2.17 -1.65
N SER A 86 -0.52 -2.48 -0.35
CA SER A 86 -0.70 -3.86 0.02
C SER A 86 -2.14 -4.24 -0.30
N SER A 87 -2.33 -5.09 -1.26
CA SER A 87 -3.67 -5.55 -1.65
C SER A 87 -3.71 -7.06 -1.78
N THR A 88 -4.86 -7.62 -1.53
CA THR A 88 -5.12 -9.04 -1.74
C THR A 88 -6.43 -9.19 -2.48
N GLN A 89 -6.36 -9.75 -3.66
CA GLN A 89 -7.53 -10.12 -4.44
C GLN A 89 -7.59 -11.64 -4.54
N LYS A 90 -8.72 -12.21 -4.15
CA LYS A 90 -8.94 -13.65 -4.16
C LYS A 90 -10.26 -13.95 -4.84
N ALA A 91 -10.22 -14.80 -5.84
CA ALA A 91 -11.41 -15.39 -6.45
C ALA A 91 -11.35 -16.89 -6.29
N ASN A 92 -12.46 -17.49 -5.91
CA ASN A 92 -12.58 -18.94 -5.80
C ASN A 92 -13.91 -19.42 -6.36
N PHE A 93 -13.92 -20.67 -6.79
CA PHE A 93 -15.14 -21.37 -7.13
C PHE A 93 -15.08 -22.81 -6.64
N ARG A 94 -16.23 -23.35 -6.35
CA ARG A 94 -16.38 -24.76 -5.96
C ARG A 94 -17.65 -25.33 -6.60
N THR A 95 -17.53 -26.52 -7.13
CA THR A 95 -18.66 -27.30 -7.64
C THR A 95 -18.59 -28.69 -7.08
N ASN A 96 -19.66 -29.13 -6.48
CA ASN A 96 -19.88 -30.52 -6.07
C ASN A 96 -21.13 -31.03 -6.80
N LEU A 97 -20.99 -32.12 -7.46
CA LEU A 97 -22.10 -32.80 -8.12
C LEU A 97 -22.06 -34.28 -7.71
N GLU A 98 -23.20 -34.82 -7.33
CA GLU A 98 -23.39 -36.22 -7.03
C GLU A 98 -24.66 -36.69 -7.73
N ALA A 99 -24.58 -37.80 -8.42
CA ALA A 99 -25.72 -38.38 -9.12
C ALA A 99 -25.78 -39.90 -8.94
N ASP A 100 -26.93 -40.38 -8.47
CA ASP A 100 -27.25 -41.80 -8.38
C ASP A 100 -27.74 -42.25 -9.75
N VAL A 101 -26.86 -42.91 -10.51
CA VAL A 101 -27.16 -43.39 -11.87
C VAL A 101 -28.07 -44.61 -11.80
N THR A 102 -27.80 -45.48 -10.82
CA THR A 102 -28.64 -46.63 -10.47
C THR A 102 -28.70 -46.77 -8.96
N ASP A 103 -29.52 -47.68 -8.44
CA ASP A 103 -29.63 -47.92 -7.01
C ASP A 103 -28.32 -48.41 -6.37
N TRP A 104 -27.40 -48.91 -7.16
CA TRP A 104 -26.11 -49.44 -6.71
C TRP A 104 -24.91 -48.63 -7.23
N PHE A 105 -25.12 -47.60 -8.09
CA PHE A 105 -24.04 -46.86 -8.71
C PHE A 105 -24.25 -45.34 -8.64
N THR A 106 -23.38 -44.68 -7.89
CA THR A 106 -23.34 -43.22 -7.72
C THR A 106 -22.08 -42.67 -8.36
N ILE A 107 -22.22 -41.63 -9.11
CA ILE A 107 -21.09 -40.83 -9.64
C ILE A 107 -21.04 -39.48 -8.99
N GLY A 108 -19.83 -39.02 -8.64
CA GLY A 108 -19.65 -37.70 -8.05
C GLY A 108 -18.40 -36.98 -8.59
N THR A 109 -18.51 -35.69 -8.72
CA THR A 109 -17.38 -34.84 -9.04
C THR A 109 -17.29 -33.66 -8.08
N ARG A 110 -16.07 -33.29 -7.72
CA ARG A 110 -15.77 -32.12 -6.89
C ARG A 110 -14.65 -31.33 -7.55
N ILE A 111 -14.95 -30.10 -7.94
CA ILE A 111 -14.01 -29.21 -8.58
C ILE A 111 -13.85 -27.99 -7.66
N PHE A 112 -12.62 -27.61 -7.42
CA PHE A 112 -12.27 -26.39 -6.71
C PHE A 112 -11.19 -25.65 -7.49
N GLY A 113 -11.38 -24.34 -7.67
CA GLY A 113 -10.40 -23.46 -8.25
C GLY A 113 -10.25 -22.19 -7.41
N GLN A 114 -9.03 -21.68 -7.31
CA GLN A 114 -8.73 -20.45 -6.63
C GLN A 114 -7.65 -19.70 -7.39
N ARG A 115 -7.85 -18.39 -7.52
CA ARG A 115 -6.84 -17.46 -7.96
C ARG A 115 -6.64 -16.41 -6.89
N GLN A 116 -5.38 -16.10 -6.58
CA GLN A 116 -5.04 -15.07 -5.60
C GLN A 116 -3.93 -14.20 -6.16
N ASN A 117 -4.13 -12.89 -6.10
CA ASN A 117 -3.15 -11.88 -6.45
C ASN A 117 -2.78 -11.12 -5.19
N TYR A 118 -1.50 -10.89 -5.01
CA TYR A 118 -0.98 -10.05 -3.93
C TYR A 118 -0.29 -8.84 -4.52
N GLY A 119 -0.64 -7.66 -4.03
CA GLY A 119 0.21 -6.49 -4.11
C GLY A 119 1.02 -6.40 -2.82
N LEU A 120 2.32 -6.57 -2.91
CA LEU A 120 3.21 -6.50 -1.74
C LEU A 120 4.11 -5.28 -1.88
N ALA A 121 3.81 -4.25 -1.09
CA ALA A 121 4.80 -3.21 -0.80
C ALA A 121 5.79 -3.75 0.25
N ASN A 122 7.01 -3.24 0.27
CA ASN A 122 7.98 -3.56 1.31
C ASN A 122 7.62 -2.85 2.62
N ILE A 123 6.51 -3.28 3.22
CA ILE A 123 5.87 -2.62 4.35
C ILE A 123 6.70 -2.76 5.63
N SER A 124 7.40 -3.88 5.82
CA SER A 124 8.13 -4.14 7.05
C SER A 124 9.22 -3.10 7.30
N ASN A 125 10.01 -2.78 6.28
CA ASN A 125 11.05 -1.76 6.39
C ASN A 125 10.46 -0.36 6.51
N ALA A 126 9.42 -0.06 5.73
CA ALA A 126 8.74 1.24 5.80
C ALA A 126 8.14 1.48 7.19
N PHE A 127 7.48 0.48 7.77
CA PHE A 127 6.90 0.58 9.10
C PHE A 127 7.96 0.78 10.18
N ASN A 128 9.06 0.04 10.14
CA ASN A 128 10.16 0.21 11.10
C ASN A 128 10.81 1.60 10.97
N SER A 129 10.90 2.13 9.76
CA SER A 129 11.49 3.44 9.51
C SER A 129 10.55 4.59 9.88
N LEU A 130 9.24 4.36 9.94
CA LEU A 130 8.24 5.36 10.26
C LEU A 130 8.49 6.05 11.62
N TYR A 131 9.01 5.29 12.60
CA TYR A 131 9.36 5.82 13.91
C TYR A 131 10.73 6.50 13.96
N GLN A 132 11.56 6.29 12.95
CA GLN A 132 12.92 6.82 12.90
C GLN A 132 13.04 8.02 11.97
N THR A 133 12.11 8.15 11.02
CA THR A 133 12.13 9.24 10.04
C THR A 133 11.61 10.52 10.70
N THR A 134 12.40 11.57 10.62
CA THR A 134 12.02 12.87 11.17
C THR A 134 11.02 13.59 10.26
N PRO A 135 10.16 14.47 10.80
CA PRO A 135 9.26 15.29 10.00
C PRO A 135 9.98 16.20 8.99
N GLY A 136 11.27 16.46 9.21
CA GLY A 136 12.09 17.31 8.34
C GLY A 136 12.55 16.63 7.03
N VAL A 137 12.18 15.38 6.78
CA VAL A 137 12.48 14.70 5.52
C VAL A 137 11.41 15.02 4.49
N TYR A 138 11.84 15.39 3.28
CA TYR A 138 10.92 15.69 2.18
C TYR A 138 10.25 14.41 1.65
N PRO A 139 8.94 14.43 1.37
CA PRO A 139 8.19 13.23 0.97
C PRO A 139 8.33 12.82 -0.50
N GLY A 140 9.15 13.49 -1.29
CA GLY A 140 9.46 13.14 -2.67
C GLY A 140 10.84 12.52 -2.81
N ASP A 141 11.42 12.60 -4.00
CA ASP A 141 12.81 12.21 -4.22
C ASP A 141 13.75 13.09 -3.41
N VAL A 142 14.59 12.46 -2.61
CA VAL A 142 15.47 13.15 -1.69
C VAL A 142 16.93 12.84 -1.96
N ASN A 143 17.80 13.79 -1.63
CA ASN A 143 19.22 13.58 -1.55
C ASN A 143 19.62 12.93 -0.21
N ALA A 144 20.91 12.68 0.00
CA ALA A 144 21.43 12.06 1.21
C ALA A 144 21.08 12.82 2.52
N TRP A 145 20.65 14.07 2.42
CA TRP A 145 20.26 14.92 3.54
C TRP A 145 18.75 14.92 3.82
N GLY A 146 17.96 14.14 3.06
CA GLY A 146 16.50 14.10 3.19
C GLY A 146 15.79 15.33 2.60
N ARG A 147 16.44 16.08 1.71
CA ARG A 147 15.89 17.26 1.04
C ARG A 147 15.55 16.93 -0.40
N PRO A 148 14.73 17.76 -1.09
CA PRO A 148 14.43 17.52 -2.50
C PRO A 148 15.70 17.30 -3.32
N ALA A 149 15.74 16.20 -4.05
CA ALA A 149 16.81 15.92 -4.98
C ALA A 149 16.67 16.82 -6.23
N LEU A 150 17.77 17.38 -6.69
CA LEU A 150 17.76 18.28 -7.84
C LEU A 150 17.80 17.51 -9.16
N ASN A 151 18.35 16.31 -9.12
CA ASN A 151 18.48 15.43 -10.28
C ASN A 151 18.57 13.96 -9.83
N ALA A 152 18.61 13.07 -10.79
CA ALA A 152 18.66 11.62 -10.50
C ALA A 152 19.96 11.19 -9.78
N GLU A 153 21.04 11.92 -9.95
CA GLU A 153 22.33 11.59 -9.32
C GLU A 153 22.34 11.93 -7.83
N GLU A 154 21.57 12.95 -7.44
CA GLU A 154 21.40 13.33 -6.03
C GLU A 154 20.33 12.51 -5.32
N SER A 155 19.47 11.80 -6.07
CA SER A 155 18.37 11.05 -5.50
C SER A 155 18.89 9.93 -4.60
N SER A 156 18.41 9.91 -3.35
CA SER A 156 18.74 8.89 -2.36
C SER A 156 17.49 8.51 -1.59
N ASN A 157 17.14 7.25 -1.65
CA ASN A 157 15.99 6.70 -0.93
C ASN A 157 16.32 6.31 0.52
N ALA A 158 17.56 6.54 0.98
CA ALA A 158 18.05 6.03 2.26
C ALA A 158 17.27 6.56 3.47
N ASN A 159 16.74 7.78 3.39
CA ASN A 159 15.98 8.43 4.46
C ASN A 159 14.51 8.70 4.10
N ASN A 160 14.04 8.16 3.00
CA ASN A 160 12.67 8.35 2.54
C ASN A 160 11.88 7.05 2.65
N ILE A 161 10.79 7.07 3.41
CA ILE A 161 9.95 5.89 3.62
C ILE A 161 9.36 5.39 2.30
N PHE A 162 8.97 6.29 1.40
CA PHE A 162 8.48 5.89 0.07
C PHE A 162 9.55 5.15 -0.72
N GLY A 163 10.78 5.64 -0.73
CA GLY A 163 11.89 4.95 -1.37
C GLY A 163 12.11 3.55 -0.82
N MET A 164 11.94 3.35 0.48
CA MET A 164 12.01 2.03 1.11
C MET A 164 10.86 1.11 0.71
N MET A 165 9.67 1.65 0.50
CA MET A 165 8.50 0.88 0.05
C MET A 165 8.65 0.40 -1.40
N TYR A 166 9.29 1.21 -2.24
CA TYR A 166 9.51 0.87 -3.66
C TYR A 166 10.69 -0.08 -3.89
N GLY A 167 11.57 -0.24 -2.90
CA GLY A 167 12.83 -0.95 -3.05
C GLY A 167 13.93 -0.06 -3.69
N SER A 168 15.18 -0.45 -3.55
CA SER A 168 16.30 0.29 -4.11
C SER A 168 16.24 0.27 -5.65
N GLY A 169 15.75 1.31 -6.26
CA GLY A 169 15.80 1.53 -7.71
C GLY A 169 14.51 1.91 -8.43
N GLY A 170 13.41 2.09 -7.72
CA GLY A 170 12.15 2.52 -8.35
C GLY A 170 11.79 3.95 -7.95
N THR A 171 11.99 4.92 -8.83
CA THR A 171 11.26 6.17 -8.75
C THR A 171 9.79 5.89 -9.05
N PRO A 172 8.84 6.36 -8.23
CA PRO A 172 7.44 6.35 -8.66
C PRO A 172 7.33 7.21 -9.92
N SER A 173 6.87 6.61 -11.01
CA SER A 173 6.44 7.42 -12.14
C SER A 173 5.23 8.24 -11.72
N PRO A 174 5.19 9.52 -12.08
CA PRO A 174 4.07 10.41 -11.79
C PRO A 174 2.75 9.93 -12.38
#